data_e6ebf9d5b45e77f5ba4cb7d3ab729cb7
#
_entry.id   e6ebf9d5b45e77f5ba4cb7d3ab729cb7
#
_cell.length_a   1.000
_cell.length_b   1.000
_cell.length_c   1.000
_cell.angle_alpha   90.00
_cell.angle_beta   90.00
_cell.angle_gamma   90.00
#
_symmetry.space_group_name_H-M   'P 1'
#
loop_
_entity.id
_entity.type
_entity.pdbx_description
1 polymer ?
#
loop_
_entity_poly.entity_id
_entity_poly.type
_entity_poly.pdbx_seq_one_letter_code
_entity_poly.pdbx_strand_id
1 'polypeptide(L)'
;MNVSQNLLIEGWRGINHSYALINQYQIRELLKNDDFKIYFKDIPFPTPEWNKKNNSSGLKDFEEKISKLTQPSNKLKIDILYRISFPYRMHGGNANKIFVFGTSEYQKIDNMIYQGEELNEKYINKSIKVITSSNWSKVGFIKEGFKENDVIVIPCGVDLKIFKPINKEKKIKIRKKLNINNDHFVFLNVSAMTWNKGINKLLVAFSEIKRKYSFAKLILKDQSNLYKETAKNYISITKKKFPNLLTDEVLSNIIVISKNLTLKELSELYGSCDAYVSSYRAEGFNMPPLEAAACGIPTILTSGGSTDDYYDPSFVLKIEGTKKTLNDGKNYIEPDLESLISNMSNLIEKRNSLLKKNKAISFIEKNFTWKLISKKLSDLFIND
;
A
#
# COMPACT_ATOMS: atom_id res chain seq x y z
N MET A 1 12.96 -20.81 31.13
CA MET A 1 12.08 -19.71 30.71
C MET A 1 12.92 -18.82 29.81
N ASN A 2 12.54 -18.64 28.56
CA ASN A 2 13.21 -17.67 27.67
C ASN A 2 13.02 -16.27 28.26
N VAL A 3 14.11 -15.53 28.42
CA VAL A 3 14.07 -14.14 28.90
C VAL A 3 13.45 -13.30 27.79
N SER A 4 12.35 -12.61 28.10
CA SER A 4 11.69 -11.71 27.15
C SER A 4 12.64 -10.61 26.70
N GLN A 5 12.77 -10.40 25.39
CA GLN A 5 13.66 -9.39 24.79
C GLN A 5 13.02 -8.00 24.81
N ASN A 6 13.80 -6.98 25.15
CA ASN A 6 13.35 -5.58 25.09
C ASN A 6 13.38 -5.08 23.65
N LEU A 7 12.21 -4.96 23.04
CA LEU A 7 12.00 -4.45 21.67
C LEU A 7 11.59 -2.97 21.72
N LEU A 8 12.43 -2.09 21.19
CA LEU A 8 12.09 -0.70 20.97
C LEU A 8 11.66 -0.50 19.50
N ILE A 9 10.47 0.03 19.31
CA ILE A 9 9.97 0.43 18.00
C ILE A 9 10.01 1.96 17.90
N GLU A 10 10.76 2.50 16.94
CA GLU A 10 10.78 3.92 16.58
C GLU A 10 9.99 4.13 15.29
N GLY A 11 8.89 4.90 15.33
CA GLY A 11 8.07 5.03 14.11
C GLY A 11 6.83 5.89 14.26
N TRP A 12 5.93 5.74 13.30
CA TRP A 12 4.64 6.44 13.25
C TRP A 12 3.50 5.53 13.68
N ARG A 13 2.50 6.13 14.34
CA ARG A 13 1.25 5.50 14.72
C ARG A 13 0.11 6.53 14.75
N GLY A 14 -1.14 6.08 14.64
CA GLY A 14 -2.34 6.90 14.81
C GLY A 14 -2.75 7.72 13.58
N ILE A 15 -2.13 7.52 12.42
CA ILE A 15 -2.50 8.18 11.15
C ILE A 15 -2.74 7.16 10.04
N ASN A 16 -3.54 7.54 9.05
CA ASN A 16 -3.83 6.73 7.86
C ASN A 16 -2.73 6.86 6.80
N HIS A 17 -1.50 6.59 7.20
CA HIS A 17 -0.33 6.47 6.33
C HIS A 17 0.14 5.03 6.31
N SER A 18 0.60 4.52 5.15
CA SER A 18 0.99 3.11 5.00
C SER A 18 1.97 2.63 6.08
N TYR A 19 3.02 3.40 6.38
CA TYR A 19 3.99 3.03 7.43
C TYR A 19 3.37 2.97 8.82
N ALA A 20 2.49 3.91 9.15
CA ALA A 20 1.80 3.89 10.44
C ALA A 20 0.83 2.71 10.53
N LEU A 21 0.12 2.37 9.46
CA LEU A 21 -0.77 1.20 9.39
C LEU A 21 0.02 -0.11 9.53
N ILE A 22 1.09 -0.28 8.75
CA ILE A 22 1.98 -1.45 8.83
C ILE A 22 2.49 -1.62 10.26
N ASN A 23 3.05 -0.55 10.84
CA ASN A 23 3.57 -0.55 12.19
C ASN A 23 2.52 -0.98 13.22
N GLN A 24 1.32 -0.40 13.16
CA GLN A 24 0.25 -0.71 14.10
C GLN A 24 -0.26 -2.15 13.96
N TYR A 25 -0.36 -2.67 12.76
CA TYR A 25 -0.73 -4.06 12.54
C TYR A 25 0.34 -5.03 13.03
N GLN A 26 1.62 -4.72 12.81
CA GLN A 26 2.74 -5.50 13.34
C GLN A 26 2.77 -5.48 14.86
N ILE A 27 2.66 -4.31 15.50
CA ILE A 27 2.59 -4.18 16.97
C ILE A 27 1.41 -4.99 17.53
N ARG A 28 0.24 -4.94 16.89
CA ARG A 28 -0.93 -5.71 17.30
C ARG A 28 -0.65 -7.20 17.42
N GLU A 29 0.08 -7.75 16.48
CA GLU A 29 0.40 -9.17 16.50
C GLU A 29 1.57 -9.48 17.44
N LEU A 30 2.60 -8.62 17.50
CA LEU A 30 3.73 -8.76 18.39
C LEU A 30 3.35 -8.68 19.90
N LEU A 31 2.33 -7.86 20.25
CA LEU A 31 1.78 -7.79 21.61
C LEU A 31 1.13 -9.09 22.09
N LYS A 32 0.93 -10.08 21.22
CA LYS A 32 0.42 -11.41 21.58
C LYS A 32 1.52 -12.42 21.83
N ASN A 33 2.78 -12.01 21.68
CA ASN A 33 3.95 -12.85 21.83
C ASN A 33 4.72 -12.44 23.08
N ASP A 34 4.85 -13.35 24.03
CA ASP A 34 5.53 -13.13 25.32
C ASP A 34 7.06 -13.05 25.18
N ASP A 35 7.63 -13.36 23.98
CA ASP A 35 9.06 -13.22 23.71
C ASP A 35 9.53 -11.76 23.72
N PHE A 36 8.62 -10.77 23.64
CA PHE A 36 8.97 -9.36 23.57
C PHE A 36 8.30 -8.51 24.65
N LYS A 37 9.11 -7.68 25.31
CA LYS A 37 8.63 -6.50 26.04
C LYS A 37 8.76 -5.29 25.14
N ILE A 38 7.62 -4.75 24.67
CA ILE A 38 7.57 -3.76 23.61
C ILE A 38 7.53 -2.34 24.19
N TYR A 39 8.44 -1.50 23.71
CA TYR A 39 8.51 -0.07 23.95
C TYR A 39 8.30 0.67 22.63
N PHE A 40 7.83 1.91 22.71
CA PHE A 40 7.55 2.70 21.53
C PHE A 40 8.05 4.15 21.68
N LYS A 41 8.73 4.63 20.63
CA LYS A 41 9.14 6.02 20.53
C LYS A 41 8.50 6.64 19.29
N ASP A 42 7.65 7.64 19.50
CA ASP A 42 7.04 8.40 18.41
C ASP A 42 8.12 9.21 17.67
N ILE A 43 8.18 9.06 16.36
CA ILE A 43 8.99 9.87 15.47
C ILE A 43 8.13 11.00 14.92
N PRO A 44 8.61 12.25 14.90
CA PRO A 44 7.86 13.38 14.34
C PRO A 44 7.43 13.12 12.90
N PHE A 45 6.23 13.57 12.54
CA PHE A 45 5.78 13.54 11.15
C PHE A 45 6.54 14.57 10.32
N PRO A 46 6.81 14.31 9.03
CA PRO A 46 7.57 15.21 8.17
C PRO A 46 6.85 16.54 7.88
N THR A 47 5.53 16.56 8.05
CA THR A 47 4.73 17.77 7.84
C THR A 47 3.67 17.94 8.93
N PRO A 48 3.30 19.19 9.31
CA PRO A 48 2.28 19.46 10.33
C PRO A 48 0.87 18.95 9.94
N GLU A 49 0.60 18.83 8.64
CA GLU A 49 -0.68 18.34 8.12
C GLU A 49 -0.90 16.86 8.48
N TRP A 50 0.18 16.10 8.66
CA TRP A 50 0.11 14.70 9.10
C TRP A 50 -0.15 14.60 10.60
N ASN A 51 -1.37 14.89 10.99
CA ASN A 51 -1.78 14.84 12.40
C ASN A 51 -2.94 13.85 12.62
N LYS A 52 -3.04 13.33 13.84
CA LYS A 52 -4.04 12.31 14.21
C LYS A 52 -5.48 12.83 14.13
N LYS A 53 -5.71 14.11 14.33
CA LYS A 53 -7.05 14.73 14.32
C LYS A 53 -7.70 14.62 12.94
N ASN A 54 -6.93 14.88 11.88
CA ASN A 54 -7.44 14.92 10.50
C ASN A 54 -7.26 13.59 9.76
N ASN A 55 -6.37 12.73 10.25
CA ASN A 55 -5.90 11.55 9.52
C ASN A 55 -5.88 10.29 10.41
N SER A 56 -6.92 10.08 11.23
CA SER A 56 -7.03 8.86 12.07
C SER A 56 -6.84 7.59 11.24
N SER A 57 -6.10 6.63 11.79
CA SER A 57 -5.82 5.34 11.16
C SER A 57 -7.06 4.45 11.01
N GLY A 58 -8.13 4.74 11.75
CA GLY A 58 -9.35 3.94 11.74
C GLY A 58 -9.25 2.58 12.46
N LEU A 59 -8.16 2.32 13.19
CA LEU A 59 -7.92 1.10 13.99
C LEU A 59 -8.35 1.27 15.45
N LYS A 60 -9.51 1.85 15.70
CA LYS A 60 -10.00 2.27 17.03
C LYS A 60 -9.77 1.24 18.15
N ASP A 61 -10.08 -0.03 17.90
CA ASP A 61 -9.99 -1.10 18.92
C ASP A 61 -8.54 -1.39 19.37
N PHE A 62 -7.57 -0.92 18.60
CA PHE A 62 -6.14 -1.11 18.83
C PHE A 62 -5.40 0.14 19.23
N GLU A 63 -5.88 1.31 18.83
CA GLU A 63 -5.21 2.58 19.10
C GLU A 63 -5.01 2.78 20.61
N GLU A 64 -5.95 2.34 21.44
CA GLU A 64 -5.81 2.45 22.89
C GLU A 64 -4.65 1.62 23.45
N LYS A 65 -4.50 0.35 23.03
CA LYS A 65 -3.40 -0.50 23.50
C LYS A 65 -2.05 0.00 22.99
N ILE A 66 -1.98 0.41 21.72
CA ILE A 66 -0.75 0.91 21.10
C ILE A 66 -0.37 2.28 21.68
N SER A 67 -1.33 3.13 22.01
CA SER A 67 -1.08 4.44 22.61
C SER A 67 -0.49 4.37 24.02
N LYS A 68 -0.73 3.28 24.75
CA LYS A 68 -0.17 3.03 26.08
C LYS A 68 1.30 2.61 26.05
N LEU A 69 1.85 2.25 24.89
CA LEU A 69 3.28 1.94 24.77
C LEU A 69 4.08 3.23 24.92
N THR A 70 5.05 3.20 25.83
CA THR A 70 5.88 4.36 26.18
C THR A 70 7.35 4.11 25.80
N GLN A 71 8.13 5.18 25.81
CA GLN A 71 9.59 5.08 25.67
C GLN A 71 10.20 4.32 26.85
N PRO A 72 11.29 3.56 26.62
CA PRO A 72 12.03 2.93 27.70
C PRO A 72 12.79 3.99 28.52
N SER A 73 13.14 3.66 29.74
CA SER A 73 14.07 4.49 30.52
C SER A 73 15.46 4.48 29.84
N ASN A 74 16.24 5.55 30.02
CA ASN A 74 17.58 5.66 29.43
C ASN A 74 18.57 4.58 29.95
N LYS A 75 18.27 3.94 31.08
CA LYS A 75 19.09 2.88 31.69
C LYS A 75 18.72 1.49 31.18
N LEU A 76 17.60 1.34 30.46
CA LEU A 76 17.14 0.05 29.96
C LEU A 76 17.99 -0.38 28.77
N LYS A 77 18.59 -1.57 28.85
CA LYS A 77 19.24 -2.19 27.69
C LYS A 77 18.18 -2.63 26.67
N ILE A 78 18.34 -2.19 25.45
CA ILE A 78 17.50 -2.57 24.30
C ILE A 78 18.18 -3.73 23.56
N ASP A 79 17.46 -4.82 23.39
CA ASP A 79 17.95 -5.98 22.64
C ASP A 79 17.72 -5.79 21.15
N ILE A 80 16.55 -5.29 20.79
CA ILE A 80 16.12 -5.10 19.38
C ILE A 80 15.61 -3.68 19.19
N LEU A 81 16.15 -2.98 18.19
CA LEU A 81 15.65 -1.70 17.71
C LEU A 81 15.04 -1.89 16.32
N TYR A 82 13.76 -1.60 16.19
CA TYR A 82 13.04 -1.62 14.92
C TYR A 82 12.55 -0.23 14.54
N ARG A 83 12.97 0.26 13.38
CA ARG A 83 12.63 1.58 12.85
C ARG A 83 11.66 1.47 11.69
N ILE A 84 10.55 2.19 11.77
CA ILE A 84 9.53 2.26 10.71
C ILE A 84 9.00 3.69 10.57
N SER A 85 9.75 4.52 9.86
CA SER A 85 9.44 5.92 9.56
C SER A 85 10.18 6.36 8.29
N PHE A 86 9.86 7.53 7.80
CA PHE A 86 10.53 8.17 6.67
C PHE A 86 10.92 9.61 7.07
N PRO A 87 12.10 10.12 6.69
CA PRO A 87 13.23 9.46 6.02
C PRO A 87 13.87 8.33 6.85
N TYR A 88 14.62 7.43 6.18
CA TYR A 88 15.23 6.26 6.83
C TYR A 88 16.43 6.67 7.68
N ARG A 89 16.44 6.22 8.92
CA ARG A 89 17.59 6.40 9.83
C ARG A 89 18.42 5.12 9.82
N MET A 90 19.55 5.15 9.11
CA MET A 90 20.41 3.99 8.86
C MET A 90 21.57 3.87 9.86
N HIS A 91 21.71 4.80 10.81
CA HIS A 91 22.76 4.72 11.83
C HIS A 91 22.26 5.16 13.21
N GLY A 92 23.14 5.01 14.20
CA GLY A 92 22.83 5.31 15.59
C GLY A 92 21.86 4.30 16.20
N GLY A 93 21.80 4.30 17.52
CA GLY A 93 21.03 3.37 18.33
C GLY A 93 21.95 2.46 19.15
N ASN A 94 21.53 2.20 20.39
CA ASN A 94 22.24 1.34 21.30
C ASN A 94 21.42 0.07 21.54
N ALA A 95 21.41 -0.83 20.54
CA ALA A 95 20.75 -2.12 20.61
C ALA A 95 21.65 -3.22 20.04
N ASN A 96 21.42 -4.45 20.44
CA ASN A 96 22.17 -5.60 19.94
C ASN A 96 21.87 -5.86 18.45
N LYS A 97 20.61 -5.70 18.07
CA LYS A 97 20.10 -5.89 16.69
C LYS A 97 19.34 -4.65 16.25
N ILE A 98 19.57 -4.20 15.02
CA ILE A 98 18.90 -3.01 14.46
C ILE A 98 18.27 -3.37 13.12
N PHE A 99 16.97 -3.15 13.01
CA PHE A 99 16.19 -3.34 11.80
C PHE A 99 15.59 -2.02 11.34
N VAL A 100 15.64 -1.74 10.04
CA VAL A 100 15.04 -0.56 9.43
C VAL A 100 14.06 -0.99 8.35
N PHE A 101 12.78 -0.68 8.53
CA PHE A 101 11.78 -0.86 7.48
C PHE A 101 11.86 0.29 6.48
N GLY A 102 11.94 -0.06 5.22
CA GLY A 102 11.91 0.90 4.13
C GLY A 102 11.42 0.29 2.83
N THR A 103 10.97 1.14 1.92
CA THR A 103 10.59 0.76 0.56
C THR A 103 11.37 1.57 -0.45
N SER A 104 11.75 0.93 -1.55
CA SER A 104 12.40 1.56 -2.68
C SER A 104 11.46 1.51 -3.88
N GLU A 105 10.47 2.42 -3.93
CA GLU A 105 9.45 2.43 -4.98
C GLU A 105 10.07 2.50 -6.39
N TYR A 106 11.15 3.29 -6.53
CA TYR A 106 11.85 3.50 -7.80
C TYR A 106 13.16 2.71 -7.92
N GLN A 107 13.40 1.73 -7.05
CA GLN A 107 14.69 1.03 -6.97
C GLN A 107 15.88 1.97 -6.78
N LYS A 108 15.69 3.06 -6.02
CA LYS A 108 16.68 4.05 -5.62
C LYS A 108 16.27 4.66 -4.27
N ILE A 109 17.21 4.85 -3.35
CA ILE A 109 16.95 5.30 -1.97
C ILE A 109 17.84 6.48 -1.51
N ASP A 110 18.70 7.01 -2.36
CA ASP A 110 19.64 8.10 -2.02
C ASP A 110 18.99 9.30 -1.33
N ASN A 111 17.82 9.72 -1.83
CA ASN A 111 17.05 10.84 -1.27
C ASN A 111 16.12 10.44 -0.11
N MET A 112 16.15 9.17 0.31
CA MET A 112 15.25 8.63 1.33
C MET A 112 15.91 8.48 2.69
N ILE A 113 17.21 8.82 2.78
CA ILE A 113 17.99 8.77 4.01
C ILE A 113 17.81 10.07 4.80
N TYR A 114 17.79 9.96 6.12
CA TYR A 114 17.68 11.12 6.99
C TYR A 114 18.85 12.10 6.78
N GLN A 115 18.55 13.39 6.73
CA GLN A 115 19.55 14.44 6.48
C GLN A 115 20.75 14.34 7.44
N GLY A 116 21.97 14.41 6.88
CA GLY A 116 23.21 14.25 7.63
C GLY A 116 23.65 12.80 7.83
N GLU A 117 22.86 11.84 7.38
CA GLU A 117 23.25 10.43 7.32
C GLU A 117 23.61 10.09 5.87
N GLU A 118 24.88 9.84 5.61
CA GLU A 118 25.31 9.33 4.30
C GLU A 118 25.33 7.80 4.32
N LEU A 119 24.86 7.20 3.22
CA LEU A 119 25.10 5.79 2.96
C LEU A 119 26.56 5.62 2.59
N ASN A 120 27.39 5.33 3.57
CA ASN A 120 28.79 4.99 3.33
C ASN A 120 29.06 3.57 3.84
N GLU A 121 30.16 2.97 3.39
CA GLU A 121 30.56 1.59 3.77
C GLU A 121 30.60 1.39 5.30
N LYS A 122 30.88 2.42 6.08
CA LYS A 122 30.92 2.36 7.53
C LYS A 122 29.55 2.07 8.17
N TYR A 123 28.45 2.45 7.50
CA TYR A 123 27.08 2.20 7.98
C TYR A 123 26.50 0.92 7.40
N ILE A 124 26.81 0.62 6.14
CA ILE A 124 26.39 -0.61 5.47
C ILE A 124 27.05 -1.85 6.13
N ASN A 125 28.22 -1.70 6.69
CA ASN A 125 28.96 -2.79 7.34
C ASN A 125 28.66 -2.99 8.84
N LYS A 126 27.80 -2.15 9.44
CA LYS A 126 27.33 -2.38 10.82
C LYS A 126 25.99 -3.12 10.74
N SER A 127 25.87 -4.23 11.45
CA SER A 127 24.72 -5.06 11.88
C SER A 127 23.30 -4.46 11.71
N ILE A 128 23.04 -3.60 10.72
CA ILE A 128 21.73 -3.09 10.36
C ILE A 128 21.16 -3.96 9.27
N LYS A 129 19.99 -4.53 9.52
CA LYS A 129 19.23 -5.22 8.48
C LYS A 129 18.05 -4.39 8.00
N VAL A 130 17.87 -4.37 6.70
CA VAL A 130 16.74 -3.70 6.07
C VAL A 130 15.60 -4.68 5.93
N ILE A 131 14.42 -4.30 6.36
CA ILE A 131 13.18 -5.01 6.09
C ILE A 131 12.44 -4.23 5.00
N THR A 132 12.10 -4.88 3.92
CA THR A 132 11.34 -4.28 2.83
C THR A 132 10.15 -5.13 2.42
N SER A 133 9.18 -4.53 1.73
CA SER A 133 7.89 -5.19 1.51
C SER A 133 7.80 -6.01 0.22
N SER A 134 8.77 -5.89 -0.71
CA SER A 134 8.75 -6.62 -1.99
C SER A 134 10.14 -6.89 -2.53
N ASN A 135 10.24 -7.88 -3.43
CA ASN A 135 11.47 -8.17 -4.18
C ASN A 135 11.86 -7.00 -5.11
N TRP A 136 10.88 -6.31 -5.70
CA TRP A 136 11.14 -5.08 -6.44
C TRP A 136 11.87 -4.04 -5.59
N SER A 137 11.40 -3.82 -4.38
CA SER A 137 12.00 -2.87 -3.43
C SER A 137 13.36 -3.35 -2.91
N LYS A 138 13.55 -4.65 -2.67
CA LYS A 138 14.84 -5.26 -2.27
C LYS A 138 15.95 -4.90 -3.26
N VAL A 139 15.69 -4.99 -4.56
CA VAL A 139 16.66 -4.65 -5.61
C VAL A 139 17.18 -3.22 -5.46
N GLY A 140 16.34 -2.27 -5.05
CA GLY A 140 16.76 -0.89 -4.84
C GLY A 140 17.79 -0.74 -3.72
N PHE A 141 17.59 -1.42 -2.59
CA PHE A 141 18.55 -1.40 -1.48
C PHE A 141 19.88 -2.07 -1.86
N ILE A 142 19.84 -3.19 -2.59
CA ILE A 142 21.07 -3.88 -3.06
C ILE A 142 21.87 -2.96 -4.01
N LYS A 143 21.20 -2.23 -4.90
CA LYS A 143 21.87 -1.27 -5.81
C LYS A 143 22.58 -0.13 -5.07
N GLU A 144 22.09 0.25 -3.90
CA GLU A 144 22.69 1.27 -3.06
C GLU A 144 23.79 0.69 -2.13
N GLY A 145 24.18 -0.57 -2.33
CA GLY A 145 25.33 -1.19 -1.66
C GLY A 145 25.01 -2.06 -0.46
N PHE A 146 23.74 -2.26 -0.10
CA PHE A 146 23.38 -3.24 0.95
C PHE A 146 23.65 -4.67 0.46
N LYS A 147 24.20 -5.51 1.33
CA LYS A 147 24.39 -6.93 1.04
C LYS A 147 23.02 -7.62 0.88
N GLU A 148 22.91 -8.54 -0.02
CA GLU A 148 21.65 -9.23 -0.31
C GLU A 148 21.05 -9.91 0.92
N ASN A 149 21.89 -10.51 1.78
CA ASN A 149 21.46 -11.18 3.01
C ASN A 149 21.04 -10.21 4.12
N ASP A 150 21.40 -8.93 4.01
CA ASP A 150 21.00 -7.90 4.97
C ASP A 150 19.72 -7.16 4.57
N VAL A 151 19.13 -7.52 3.40
CA VAL A 151 17.84 -6.99 2.91
C VAL A 151 16.81 -8.10 2.88
N ILE A 152 15.92 -8.11 3.86
CA ILE A 152 14.93 -9.16 4.07
C ILE A 152 13.56 -8.70 3.55
N VAL A 153 12.89 -9.54 2.74
CA VAL A 153 11.54 -9.25 2.26
C VAL A 153 10.52 -9.80 3.24
N ILE A 154 9.79 -8.89 3.87
CA ILE A 154 8.60 -9.19 4.68
C ILE A 154 7.44 -8.38 4.10
N PRO A 155 6.49 -9.00 3.37
CA PRO A 155 5.41 -8.31 2.70
C PRO A 155 4.42 -7.68 3.70
N CYS A 156 3.49 -6.87 3.18
CA CYS A 156 2.38 -6.36 3.98
C CYS A 156 1.25 -7.40 4.06
N GLY A 157 0.46 -7.31 5.12
CA GLY A 157 -0.69 -8.18 5.33
C GLY A 157 -2.02 -7.49 5.00
N VAL A 158 -3.09 -8.29 5.05
CA VAL A 158 -4.48 -7.83 4.99
C VAL A 158 -5.25 -8.29 6.24
N ASP A 159 -6.12 -7.44 6.76
CA ASP A 159 -7.01 -7.78 7.86
C ASP A 159 -8.35 -8.29 7.32
N LEU A 160 -8.50 -9.61 7.21
CA LEU A 160 -9.71 -10.27 6.70
C LEU A 160 -10.94 -10.08 7.61
N LYS A 161 -10.78 -9.57 8.83
CA LYS A 161 -11.92 -9.18 9.67
C LYS A 161 -12.56 -7.90 9.17
N ILE A 162 -11.75 -7.00 8.59
CA ILE A 162 -12.17 -5.70 8.05
C ILE A 162 -12.47 -5.82 6.56
N PHE A 163 -11.48 -6.27 5.77
CA PHE A 163 -11.58 -6.40 4.31
C PHE A 163 -12.18 -7.76 3.95
N LYS A 164 -13.46 -7.75 3.58
CA LYS A 164 -14.24 -8.95 3.24
C LYS A 164 -15.40 -8.59 2.34
N PRO A 165 -15.93 -9.57 1.60
CA PRO A 165 -17.11 -9.35 0.77
C PRO A 165 -18.29 -8.80 1.56
N ILE A 166 -19.08 -7.95 0.91
CA ILE A 166 -20.35 -7.45 1.45
C ILE A 166 -21.53 -8.15 0.76
N ASN A 167 -22.68 -8.22 1.42
CA ASN A 167 -23.88 -8.78 0.83
C ASN A 167 -24.49 -7.83 -0.23
N LYS A 168 -25.42 -8.37 -1.04
CA LYS A 168 -26.08 -7.65 -2.15
C LYS A 168 -26.83 -6.42 -1.67
N GLU A 169 -27.54 -6.51 -0.56
CA GLU A 169 -28.34 -5.40 -0.01
C GLU A 169 -27.44 -4.23 0.36
N LYS A 170 -26.33 -4.52 1.03
CA LYS A 170 -25.34 -3.50 1.42
C LYS A 170 -24.68 -2.87 0.19
N LYS A 171 -24.35 -3.66 -0.83
CA LYS A 171 -23.84 -3.16 -2.12
C LYS A 171 -24.82 -2.16 -2.75
N ILE A 172 -26.09 -2.51 -2.83
CA ILE A 172 -27.16 -1.64 -3.37
C ILE A 172 -27.25 -0.33 -2.55
N LYS A 173 -27.25 -0.44 -1.21
CA LYS A 173 -27.33 0.73 -0.32
C LYS A 173 -26.15 1.70 -0.50
N ILE A 174 -24.93 1.17 -0.67
CA ILE A 174 -23.73 2.01 -0.88
C ILE A 174 -23.78 2.65 -2.25
N ARG A 175 -24.11 1.89 -3.31
CA ARG A 175 -24.26 2.39 -4.68
C ARG A 175 -25.28 3.52 -4.76
N LYS A 176 -26.44 3.36 -4.11
CA LYS A 176 -27.46 4.42 -4.03
C LYS A 176 -26.91 5.72 -3.43
N LYS A 177 -26.11 5.65 -2.36
CA LYS A 177 -25.47 6.83 -1.76
C LYS A 177 -24.47 7.52 -2.67
N LEU A 178 -23.91 6.80 -3.63
CA LEU A 178 -22.95 7.30 -4.62
C LEU A 178 -23.62 7.66 -5.98
N ASN A 179 -24.94 7.62 -6.07
CA ASN A 179 -25.70 7.79 -7.31
C ASN A 179 -25.27 6.81 -8.40
N ILE A 180 -25.04 5.56 -8.03
CA ILE A 180 -24.66 4.47 -8.93
C ILE A 180 -25.82 3.48 -9.04
N ASN A 181 -26.30 3.22 -10.26
CA ASN A 181 -27.31 2.19 -10.51
C ASN A 181 -26.69 0.79 -10.42
N ASN A 182 -27.54 -0.23 -10.23
CA ASN A 182 -27.07 -1.60 -10.06
C ASN A 182 -26.57 -2.25 -11.37
N ASP A 183 -27.01 -1.74 -12.51
CA ASP A 183 -26.59 -2.13 -13.86
C ASP A 183 -25.22 -1.54 -14.28
N HIS A 184 -24.77 -0.47 -13.60
CA HIS A 184 -23.45 0.09 -13.86
C HIS A 184 -22.32 -0.91 -13.52
N PHE A 185 -21.29 -0.93 -14.36
CA PHE A 185 -20.01 -1.57 -14.04
C PHE A 185 -19.04 -0.53 -13.47
N VAL A 186 -18.56 -0.76 -12.26
CA VAL A 186 -17.80 0.23 -11.49
C VAL A 186 -16.36 -0.20 -11.31
N PHE A 187 -15.43 0.53 -11.92
CA PHE A 187 -14.01 0.44 -11.64
C PHE A 187 -13.65 1.34 -10.46
N LEU A 188 -12.68 0.91 -9.65
CA LEU A 188 -12.17 1.65 -8.49
C LEU A 188 -10.65 1.75 -8.54
N ASN A 189 -10.12 2.93 -8.22
CA ASN A 189 -8.73 3.12 -7.82
C ASN A 189 -8.70 3.81 -6.45
N VAL A 190 -7.84 3.34 -5.55
CA VAL A 190 -7.55 3.93 -4.25
C VAL A 190 -6.05 4.17 -4.18
N SER A 191 -5.62 5.44 -4.22
CA SER A 191 -4.20 5.78 -4.18
C SER A 191 -3.98 7.25 -3.82
N ALA A 192 -2.75 7.61 -3.44
CA ALA A 192 -2.30 8.98 -3.55
C ALA A 192 -2.28 9.37 -5.05
N MET A 193 -2.67 10.59 -5.38
CA MET A 193 -2.72 11.04 -6.77
C MET A 193 -1.36 11.60 -7.20
N THR A 194 -0.34 10.74 -7.18
CA THR A 194 1.03 11.06 -7.58
C THR A 194 1.38 10.39 -8.92
N TRP A 195 2.42 10.87 -9.58
CA TRP A 195 2.78 10.41 -10.93
C TRP A 195 3.02 8.89 -11.01
N ASN A 196 3.63 8.32 -9.98
CA ASN A 196 3.92 6.89 -9.92
C ASN A 196 2.67 5.99 -9.85
N LYS A 197 1.51 6.54 -9.53
CA LYS A 197 0.25 5.77 -9.49
C LYS A 197 -0.41 5.61 -10.86
N GLY A 198 0.11 6.28 -11.91
CA GLY A 198 -0.33 6.09 -13.29
C GLY A 198 -1.77 6.55 -13.59
N ILE A 199 -2.34 7.42 -12.78
CA ILE A 199 -3.74 7.86 -12.87
C ILE A 199 -4.08 8.45 -14.25
N ASN A 200 -3.14 9.14 -14.89
CA ASN A 200 -3.34 9.65 -16.25
C ASN A 200 -3.57 8.52 -17.26
N LYS A 201 -2.90 7.37 -17.13
CA LYS A 201 -3.13 6.19 -17.98
C LYS A 201 -4.52 5.60 -17.74
N LEU A 202 -4.91 5.47 -16.46
CA LEU A 202 -6.26 5.00 -16.11
C LEU A 202 -7.35 5.91 -16.66
N LEU A 203 -7.19 7.23 -16.59
CA LEU A 203 -8.16 8.19 -17.13
C LEU A 203 -8.32 8.05 -18.64
N VAL A 204 -7.21 7.91 -19.38
CA VAL A 204 -7.24 7.68 -20.84
C VAL A 204 -7.87 6.33 -21.16
N ALA A 205 -7.48 5.26 -20.45
CA ALA A 205 -8.12 3.95 -20.65
C ALA A 205 -9.63 3.99 -20.37
N PHE A 206 -10.03 4.66 -19.27
CA PHE A 206 -11.44 4.78 -18.92
C PHE A 206 -12.24 5.55 -19.97
N SER A 207 -11.67 6.55 -20.66
CA SER A 207 -12.37 7.25 -21.76
C SER A 207 -12.73 6.30 -22.90
N GLU A 208 -11.81 5.39 -23.26
CA GLU A 208 -12.07 4.37 -24.29
C GLU A 208 -13.11 3.34 -23.81
N ILE A 209 -13.03 2.93 -22.55
CA ILE A 209 -14.01 2.03 -21.93
C ILE A 209 -15.39 2.67 -21.91
N LYS A 210 -15.51 3.95 -21.53
CA LYS A 210 -16.78 4.67 -21.49
C LYS A 210 -17.42 4.82 -22.87
N ARG A 211 -16.60 5.05 -23.90
CA ARG A 211 -17.06 5.11 -25.28
C ARG A 211 -17.68 3.80 -25.76
N LYS A 212 -17.07 2.65 -25.36
CA LYS A 212 -17.54 1.30 -25.72
C LYS A 212 -18.70 0.83 -24.83
N TYR A 213 -18.69 1.17 -23.53
CA TYR A 213 -19.63 0.70 -22.52
C TYR A 213 -20.24 1.88 -21.77
N SER A 214 -21.38 2.38 -22.25
CA SER A 214 -22.06 3.57 -21.70
C SER A 214 -22.40 3.46 -20.20
N PHE A 215 -22.56 2.23 -19.67
CA PHE A 215 -22.86 1.94 -18.28
C PHE A 215 -21.61 1.87 -17.38
N ALA A 216 -20.39 2.05 -17.92
CA ALA A 216 -19.16 2.04 -17.11
C ALA A 216 -19.02 3.32 -16.27
N LYS A 217 -18.54 3.16 -15.05
CA LYS A 217 -18.18 4.24 -14.12
C LYS A 217 -16.80 4.02 -13.51
N LEU A 218 -16.14 5.10 -13.12
CA LEU A 218 -14.84 5.07 -12.43
C LEU A 218 -14.97 5.81 -11.10
N ILE A 219 -14.48 5.19 -10.02
CA ILE A 219 -14.30 5.85 -8.72
C ILE A 219 -12.81 6.07 -8.50
N LEU A 220 -12.43 7.30 -8.21
CA LEU A 220 -11.08 7.67 -7.73
C LEU A 220 -11.18 8.09 -6.27
N LYS A 221 -10.62 7.26 -5.37
CA LYS A 221 -10.48 7.58 -3.95
C LYS A 221 -9.06 8.09 -3.70
N ASP A 222 -8.91 9.38 -3.49
CA ASP A 222 -7.62 10.01 -3.20
C ASP A 222 -7.32 10.11 -1.69
N GLN A 223 -6.09 10.47 -1.38
CA GLN A 223 -5.60 10.75 -0.01
C GLN A 223 -5.07 12.19 0.10
N SER A 224 -5.82 13.14 -0.43
CA SER A 224 -5.44 14.55 -0.47
C SER A 224 -5.15 15.15 0.91
N ASN A 225 -5.74 14.62 1.98
CA ASN A 225 -5.47 15.04 3.36
C ASN A 225 -4.01 14.78 3.80
N LEU A 226 -3.34 13.80 3.20
CA LEU A 226 -1.93 13.48 3.49
C LEU A 226 -0.97 14.04 2.42
N TYR A 227 -1.35 13.96 1.15
CA TYR A 227 -0.40 14.18 0.04
C TYR A 227 -0.66 15.48 -0.74
N LYS A 228 -1.67 16.27 -0.41
CA LYS A 228 -2.09 17.51 -1.10
C LYS A 228 -2.53 17.33 -2.56
N GLU A 229 -2.10 16.25 -3.21
CA GLU A 229 -2.48 15.90 -4.58
C GLU A 229 -3.89 15.32 -4.60
N THR A 230 -4.72 15.85 -5.49
CA THR A 230 -6.13 15.47 -5.60
C THR A 230 -6.44 14.81 -6.93
N ALA A 231 -7.44 13.90 -6.94
CA ALA A 231 -7.93 13.34 -8.18
C ALA A 231 -8.46 14.42 -9.14
N LYS A 232 -9.06 15.49 -8.62
CA LYS A 232 -9.54 16.64 -9.42
C LYS A 232 -8.41 17.32 -10.17
N ASN A 233 -7.25 17.54 -9.54
CA ASN A 233 -6.07 18.12 -10.19
C ASN A 233 -5.57 17.22 -11.32
N TYR A 234 -5.47 15.91 -11.07
CA TYR A 234 -5.04 14.95 -12.09
C TYR A 234 -6.00 14.88 -13.27
N ILE A 235 -7.31 14.89 -13.02
CA ILE A 235 -8.34 14.96 -14.05
C ILE A 235 -8.14 16.23 -14.88
N SER A 236 -7.99 17.41 -14.24
CA SER A 236 -7.79 18.69 -14.92
C SER A 236 -6.53 18.69 -15.81
N ILE A 237 -5.40 18.23 -15.28
CA ILE A 237 -4.14 18.12 -16.03
C ILE A 237 -4.30 17.18 -17.22
N THR A 238 -4.93 16.02 -17.01
CA THR A 238 -5.12 15.02 -18.07
C THR A 238 -6.10 15.52 -19.13
N LYS A 239 -7.18 16.23 -18.73
CA LYS A 239 -8.13 16.87 -19.67
C LYS A 239 -7.43 17.90 -20.55
N LYS A 240 -6.55 18.74 -19.99
CA LYS A 240 -5.77 19.71 -20.77
C LYS A 240 -4.89 19.04 -21.82
N LYS A 241 -4.32 17.88 -21.51
CA LYS A 241 -3.44 17.11 -22.40
C LYS A 241 -4.23 16.32 -23.46
N PHE A 242 -5.41 15.83 -23.10
CA PHE A 242 -6.26 14.97 -23.95
C PHE A 242 -7.71 15.45 -23.95
N PRO A 243 -8.00 16.67 -24.47
CA PRO A 243 -9.34 17.28 -24.37
C PRO A 243 -10.42 16.47 -25.09
N ASN A 244 -10.07 15.85 -26.22
CA ASN A 244 -10.99 15.05 -27.02
C ASN A 244 -11.31 13.66 -26.42
N LEU A 245 -10.49 13.17 -25.47
CA LEU A 245 -10.73 11.91 -24.77
C LEU A 245 -11.51 12.11 -23.47
N LEU A 246 -11.19 13.15 -22.70
CA LEU A 246 -11.85 13.46 -21.44
C LEU A 246 -12.98 14.47 -21.64
N THR A 247 -13.97 14.06 -22.42
CA THR A 247 -15.19 14.86 -22.66
C THR A 247 -16.02 15.03 -21.39
N ASP A 248 -16.97 15.95 -21.38
CA ASP A 248 -17.86 16.17 -20.22
C ASP A 248 -18.71 14.91 -19.92
N GLU A 249 -19.07 14.15 -20.95
CA GLU A 249 -19.72 12.85 -20.77
C GLU A 249 -18.83 11.87 -20.00
N VAL A 250 -17.54 11.72 -20.37
CA VAL A 250 -16.60 10.87 -19.65
C VAL A 250 -16.45 11.34 -18.21
N LEU A 251 -16.26 12.65 -18.00
CA LEU A 251 -16.04 13.24 -16.68
C LEU A 251 -17.24 13.09 -15.75
N SER A 252 -18.46 13.19 -16.25
CA SER A 252 -19.69 12.97 -15.46
C SER A 252 -19.84 11.53 -14.94
N ASN A 253 -19.04 10.60 -15.46
CA ASN A 253 -19.00 9.20 -15.05
C ASN A 253 -17.79 8.85 -14.15
N ILE A 254 -17.00 9.87 -13.75
CA ILE A 254 -15.92 9.75 -12.78
C ILE A 254 -16.36 10.32 -11.44
N ILE A 255 -16.37 9.48 -10.42
CA ILE A 255 -16.73 9.87 -9.04
C ILE A 255 -15.44 10.05 -8.25
N VAL A 256 -15.23 11.22 -7.66
CA VAL A 256 -14.07 11.52 -6.80
C VAL A 256 -14.47 11.47 -5.34
N ILE A 257 -13.73 10.70 -4.54
CA ILE A 257 -13.91 10.61 -3.08
C ILE A 257 -12.60 11.07 -2.41
N SER A 258 -12.60 12.30 -1.87
CA SER A 258 -11.44 12.90 -1.19
C SER A 258 -11.54 12.86 0.34
N LYS A 259 -12.74 12.60 0.90
CA LYS A 259 -12.90 12.49 2.35
C LYS A 259 -12.11 11.32 2.92
N ASN A 260 -11.61 11.48 4.14
CA ASN A 260 -11.00 10.36 4.87
C ASN A 260 -12.07 9.29 5.17
N LEU A 261 -11.75 8.03 4.89
CA LEU A 261 -12.60 6.88 5.15
C LEU A 261 -11.98 6.05 6.28
N THR A 262 -12.81 5.55 7.18
CA THR A 262 -12.40 4.47 8.08
C THR A 262 -12.08 3.22 7.25
N LEU A 263 -11.28 2.30 7.80
CA LEU A 263 -10.97 1.03 7.09
C LEU A 263 -12.23 0.22 6.79
N LYS A 264 -13.25 0.31 7.63
CA LYS A 264 -14.57 -0.30 7.39
C LYS A 264 -15.29 0.33 6.20
N GLU A 265 -15.34 1.67 6.13
CA GLU A 265 -15.93 2.38 4.99
C GLU A 265 -15.15 2.11 3.69
N LEU A 266 -13.83 1.99 3.78
CA LEU A 266 -12.98 1.64 2.65
C LEU A 266 -13.26 0.21 2.17
N SER A 267 -13.39 -0.76 3.08
CA SER A 267 -13.80 -2.14 2.75
C SER A 267 -15.18 -2.17 2.08
N GLU A 268 -16.13 -1.39 2.59
CA GLU A 268 -17.46 -1.27 2.02
C GLU A 268 -17.42 -0.63 0.61
N LEU A 269 -16.55 0.34 0.39
CA LEU A 269 -16.33 0.94 -0.93
C LEU A 269 -15.76 -0.10 -1.91
N TYR A 270 -14.72 -0.86 -1.54
CA TYR A 270 -14.21 -1.97 -2.36
C TYR A 270 -15.33 -2.94 -2.75
N GLY A 271 -16.07 -3.47 -1.78
CA GLY A 271 -17.14 -4.43 -2.03
C GLY A 271 -18.31 -3.88 -2.85
N SER A 272 -18.49 -2.56 -2.93
CA SER A 272 -19.52 -1.93 -3.75
C SER A 272 -19.16 -1.80 -5.23
N CYS A 273 -17.88 -1.96 -5.58
CA CYS A 273 -17.37 -1.89 -6.96
C CYS A 273 -17.35 -3.27 -7.63
N ASP A 274 -16.95 -3.32 -8.89
CA ASP A 274 -16.92 -4.55 -9.69
C ASP A 274 -15.50 -4.97 -10.05
N ALA A 275 -14.55 -4.01 -10.08
CA ALA A 275 -13.14 -4.25 -10.31
C ALA A 275 -12.27 -3.17 -9.66
N TYR A 276 -11.06 -3.55 -9.26
CA TYR A 276 -10.02 -2.62 -8.83
C TYR A 276 -8.97 -2.47 -9.93
N VAL A 277 -8.48 -1.24 -10.17
CA VAL A 277 -7.47 -0.99 -11.21
C VAL A 277 -6.32 -0.18 -10.62
N SER A 278 -5.09 -0.67 -10.81
CA SER A 278 -3.86 0.03 -10.46
C SER A 278 -2.86 -0.01 -11.61
N SER A 279 -2.86 1.03 -12.41
CA SER A 279 -1.92 1.24 -13.52
C SER A 279 -0.64 1.93 -13.05
N TYR A 280 -0.11 1.52 -11.90
CA TYR A 280 1.03 2.15 -11.26
C TYR A 280 2.31 2.02 -12.10
N ARG A 281 3.23 2.98 -11.93
CA ARG A 281 4.59 2.97 -12.47
C ARG A 281 5.62 2.49 -11.46
N ALA A 282 5.44 2.87 -10.20
CA ALA A 282 6.39 2.54 -9.14
C ALA A 282 5.67 2.43 -7.80
N GLU A 283 5.92 1.34 -7.08
CA GLU A 283 5.34 1.03 -5.78
C GLU A 283 6.32 0.23 -4.93
N GLY A 284 6.26 0.42 -3.61
CA GLY A 284 7.01 -0.42 -2.68
C GLY A 284 6.36 -1.78 -2.45
N PHE A 285 5.03 -1.83 -2.40
CA PHE A 285 4.22 -3.06 -2.26
C PHE A 285 2.84 -2.94 -2.92
N ASN A 286 2.15 -1.80 -2.70
CA ASN A 286 0.79 -1.55 -3.17
C ASN A 286 -0.26 -2.41 -2.43
N MET A 287 -0.59 -2.06 -1.19
CA MET A 287 -1.58 -2.79 -0.36
C MET A 287 -3.02 -2.78 -0.92
N PRO A 288 -3.54 -1.66 -1.50
CA PRO A 288 -4.93 -1.55 -1.93
C PRO A 288 -5.45 -2.65 -2.85
N PRO A 289 -4.68 -3.20 -3.81
CA PRO A 289 -5.13 -4.34 -4.60
C PRO A 289 -5.44 -5.61 -3.78
N LEU A 290 -4.62 -5.93 -2.78
CA LEU A 290 -4.89 -7.09 -1.91
C LEU A 290 -6.10 -6.86 -1.01
N GLU A 291 -6.32 -5.62 -0.54
CA GLU A 291 -7.52 -5.23 0.21
C GLU A 291 -8.78 -5.38 -0.66
N ALA A 292 -8.73 -4.93 -1.92
CA ALA A 292 -9.80 -5.08 -2.89
C ALA A 292 -10.09 -6.56 -3.18
N ALA A 293 -9.04 -7.36 -3.39
CA ALA A 293 -9.13 -8.80 -3.63
C ALA A 293 -9.73 -9.53 -2.42
N ALA A 294 -9.39 -9.14 -1.18
CA ALA A 294 -10.00 -9.64 0.04
C ALA A 294 -11.50 -9.31 0.13
N CYS A 295 -11.94 -8.20 -0.48
CA CYS A 295 -13.34 -7.85 -0.62
C CYS A 295 -14.06 -8.61 -1.76
N GLY A 296 -13.38 -9.54 -2.43
CA GLY A 296 -13.93 -10.42 -3.44
C GLY A 296 -14.01 -9.83 -4.85
N ILE A 297 -13.40 -8.67 -5.13
CA ILE A 297 -13.39 -8.08 -6.47
C ILE A 297 -12.08 -8.38 -7.21
N PRO A 298 -12.14 -8.65 -8.53
CA PRO A 298 -10.94 -8.86 -9.34
C PRO A 298 -10.12 -7.57 -9.46
N THR A 299 -8.81 -7.74 -9.66
CA THR A 299 -7.86 -6.63 -9.75
C THR A 299 -7.15 -6.60 -11.10
N ILE A 300 -6.86 -5.41 -11.62
CA ILE A 300 -6.05 -5.16 -12.82
C ILE A 300 -4.80 -4.41 -12.36
N LEU A 301 -3.60 -4.98 -12.53
CA LEU A 301 -2.35 -4.47 -11.96
C LEU A 301 -1.23 -4.44 -13.01
N THR A 302 -0.40 -3.39 -12.97
CA THR A 302 0.83 -3.34 -13.78
C THR A 302 1.78 -4.46 -13.36
N SER A 303 2.28 -5.24 -14.32
CA SER A 303 3.27 -6.31 -14.11
C SER A 303 4.71 -5.80 -14.22
N GLY A 304 5.66 -6.57 -13.71
CA GLY A 304 7.09 -6.25 -13.70
C GLY A 304 7.56 -5.44 -12.50
N GLY A 305 6.70 -5.21 -11.51
CA GLY A 305 6.99 -4.43 -10.32
C GLY A 305 6.66 -5.13 -9.00
N SER A 306 6.39 -4.37 -7.95
CA SER A 306 6.19 -4.89 -6.60
C SER A 306 4.97 -5.81 -6.43
N THR A 307 3.95 -5.68 -7.28
CA THR A 307 2.74 -6.50 -7.21
C THR A 307 2.92 -7.92 -7.75
N ASP A 308 4.03 -8.18 -8.44
CA ASP A 308 4.34 -9.54 -8.91
C ASP A 308 4.59 -10.52 -7.74
N ASP A 309 4.95 -10.00 -6.56
CA ASP A 309 5.15 -10.81 -5.35
C ASP A 309 3.86 -11.46 -4.81
N TYR A 310 2.70 -10.96 -5.22
CA TYR A 310 1.40 -11.51 -4.83
C TYR A 310 0.47 -11.79 -6.02
N TYR A 311 1.05 -11.95 -7.21
CA TYR A 311 0.27 -12.28 -8.39
C TYR A 311 -0.34 -13.68 -8.30
N ASP A 312 -1.66 -13.75 -8.58
CA ASP A 312 -2.38 -15.00 -8.81
C ASP A 312 -3.44 -14.79 -9.92
N PRO A 313 -3.41 -15.61 -11.00
CA PRO A 313 -4.30 -15.42 -12.15
C PRO A 313 -5.78 -15.66 -11.85
N SER A 314 -6.13 -16.20 -10.69
CA SER A 314 -7.52 -16.39 -10.30
C SER A 314 -8.24 -15.08 -9.95
N PHE A 315 -7.48 -14.01 -9.62
CA PHE A 315 -8.07 -12.72 -9.28
C PHE A 315 -7.31 -11.50 -9.83
N VAL A 316 -6.13 -11.69 -10.43
CA VAL A 316 -5.32 -10.59 -11.00
C VAL A 316 -5.22 -10.73 -12.51
N LEU A 317 -5.55 -9.65 -13.24
CA LEU A 317 -5.23 -9.46 -14.64
C LEU A 317 -4.02 -8.53 -14.75
N LYS A 318 -2.98 -8.96 -15.48
CA LYS A 318 -1.75 -8.18 -15.65
C LYS A 318 -1.87 -7.16 -16.77
N ILE A 319 -1.56 -5.90 -16.46
CA ILE A 319 -1.25 -4.89 -17.47
C ILE A 319 0.20 -5.12 -17.87
N GLU A 320 0.47 -5.34 -19.15
CA GLU A 320 1.84 -5.42 -19.64
C GLU A 320 2.58 -4.11 -19.33
N GLY A 321 3.84 -4.23 -18.93
CA GLY A 321 4.64 -3.07 -18.53
C GLY A 321 6.04 -3.10 -19.11
N THR A 322 6.55 -1.92 -19.48
CA THR A 322 7.93 -1.76 -19.94
C THR A 322 8.77 -1.08 -18.87
N LYS A 323 9.84 -1.75 -18.44
CA LYS A 323 10.79 -1.14 -17.49
C LYS A 323 11.51 0.03 -18.14
N LYS A 324 11.54 1.16 -17.46
CA LYS A 324 12.21 2.41 -17.89
C LYS A 324 13.01 3.01 -16.75
N THR A 325 13.95 3.88 -17.11
CA THR A 325 14.80 4.59 -16.14
C THR A 325 14.69 6.10 -16.40
N LEU A 326 14.46 6.88 -15.35
CA LEU A 326 14.51 8.34 -15.40
C LEU A 326 15.98 8.83 -15.43
N ASN A 327 16.17 10.09 -15.81
CA ASN A 327 17.51 10.71 -15.91
C ASN A 327 18.29 10.70 -14.58
N ASP A 328 17.58 10.68 -13.45
CA ASP A 328 18.17 10.60 -12.11
C ASP A 328 18.44 9.15 -11.65
N GLY A 329 18.30 8.16 -12.53
CA GLY A 329 18.57 6.76 -12.25
C GLY A 329 17.41 5.99 -11.61
N LYS A 330 16.26 6.61 -11.37
CA LYS A 330 15.07 5.96 -10.85
C LYS A 330 14.44 5.02 -11.87
N ASN A 331 14.19 3.77 -11.49
CA ASN A 331 13.50 2.79 -12.33
C ASN A 331 12.00 2.81 -12.09
N TYR A 332 11.24 2.60 -13.16
CA TYR A 332 9.79 2.47 -13.10
C TYR A 332 9.29 1.55 -14.21
N ILE A 333 8.03 1.15 -14.13
CA ILE A 333 7.35 0.38 -15.17
C ILE A 333 6.34 1.30 -15.86
N GLU A 334 6.47 1.53 -17.16
CA GLU A 334 5.43 2.23 -17.92
C GLU A 334 4.35 1.25 -18.32
N PRO A 335 3.11 1.38 -17.80
CA PRO A 335 2.02 0.47 -18.11
C PRO A 335 1.57 0.66 -19.56
N ASP A 336 1.35 -0.45 -20.27
CA ASP A 336 0.83 -0.46 -21.63
C ASP A 336 -0.66 -0.09 -21.63
N LEU A 337 -1.03 0.86 -22.47
CA LEU A 337 -2.38 1.40 -22.51
C LEU A 337 -3.38 0.41 -23.14
N GLU A 338 -2.97 -0.28 -24.21
CA GLU A 338 -3.84 -1.23 -24.91
C GLU A 338 -4.12 -2.45 -24.04
N SER A 339 -3.10 -2.96 -23.37
CA SER A 339 -3.24 -4.03 -22.36
C SER A 339 -4.18 -3.62 -21.22
N LEU A 340 -4.09 -2.39 -20.73
CA LEU A 340 -5.00 -1.87 -19.70
C LEU A 340 -6.45 -1.82 -20.21
N ILE A 341 -6.69 -1.26 -21.41
CA ILE A 341 -8.01 -1.18 -22.01
C ILE A 341 -8.59 -2.58 -22.25
N SER A 342 -7.77 -3.49 -22.80
CA SER A 342 -8.16 -4.89 -23.03
C SER A 342 -8.59 -5.60 -21.76
N ASN A 343 -7.81 -5.46 -20.68
CA ASN A 343 -8.14 -6.06 -19.38
C ASN A 343 -9.42 -5.47 -18.76
N MET A 344 -9.62 -4.15 -18.87
CA MET A 344 -10.85 -3.50 -18.41
C MET A 344 -12.08 -3.99 -19.21
N SER A 345 -11.96 -4.13 -20.53
CA SER A 345 -13.01 -4.69 -21.41
C SER A 345 -13.31 -6.16 -21.03
N ASN A 346 -12.28 -6.98 -20.88
CA ASN A 346 -12.40 -8.39 -20.49
C ASN A 346 -13.16 -8.57 -19.17
N LEU A 347 -12.95 -7.70 -18.17
CA LEU A 347 -13.66 -7.78 -16.89
C LEU A 347 -15.16 -7.44 -17.06
N ILE A 348 -15.51 -6.51 -17.93
CA ILE A 348 -16.92 -6.22 -18.23
C ILE A 348 -17.57 -7.43 -18.90
N GLU A 349 -16.94 -7.96 -19.96
CA GLU A 349 -17.50 -9.01 -20.82
C GLU A 349 -17.53 -10.38 -20.11
N LYS A 350 -16.52 -10.69 -19.31
CA LYS A 350 -16.35 -12.00 -18.66
C LYS A 350 -16.58 -12.00 -17.15
N ARG A 351 -17.24 -10.97 -16.62
CA ARG A 351 -17.44 -10.76 -15.17
C ARG A 351 -17.83 -12.02 -14.40
N ASN A 352 -18.88 -12.70 -14.84
CA ASN A 352 -19.43 -13.84 -14.13
C ASN A 352 -18.46 -15.04 -14.08
N SER A 353 -17.69 -15.27 -15.15
CA SER A 353 -16.74 -16.38 -15.19
C SER A 353 -15.50 -16.11 -14.32
N LEU A 354 -15.04 -14.86 -14.27
CA LEU A 354 -13.90 -14.44 -13.44
C LEU A 354 -14.25 -14.46 -11.95
N LEU A 355 -15.44 -14.00 -11.57
CA LEU A 355 -15.90 -14.07 -10.18
C LEU A 355 -16.03 -15.51 -9.66
N LYS A 356 -16.48 -16.46 -10.49
CA LYS A 356 -16.55 -17.88 -10.13
C LYS A 356 -15.19 -18.53 -9.88
N LYS A 357 -14.15 -18.03 -10.53
CA LYS A 357 -12.78 -18.53 -10.41
C LYS A 357 -11.96 -17.82 -9.31
N ASN A 358 -12.49 -16.75 -8.74
CA ASN A 358 -11.76 -15.91 -7.79
C ASN A 358 -11.45 -16.68 -6.50
N LYS A 359 -10.16 -16.92 -6.26
CA LYS A 359 -9.62 -17.57 -5.05
C LYS A 359 -8.88 -16.60 -4.14
N ALA A 360 -9.05 -15.28 -4.33
CA ALA A 360 -8.31 -14.24 -3.64
C ALA A 360 -8.33 -14.40 -2.12
N ILE A 361 -9.50 -14.65 -1.53
CA ILE A 361 -9.65 -14.75 -0.07
C ILE A 361 -8.81 -15.91 0.47
N SER A 362 -8.90 -17.09 -0.11
CA SER A 362 -8.12 -18.27 0.33
C SER A 362 -6.62 -18.08 0.08
N PHE A 363 -6.23 -17.39 -1.01
CA PHE A 363 -4.85 -17.04 -1.28
C PHE A 363 -4.29 -16.08 -0.22
N ILE A 364 -5.03 -15.02 0.10
CA ILE A 364 -4.64 -14.03 1.10
C ILE A 364 -4.60 -14.66 2.50
N GLU A 365 -5.59 -15.46 2.86
CA GLU A 365 -5.66 -16.17 4.13
C GLU A 365 -4.42 -17.04 4.36
N LYS A 366 -3.97 -17.72 3.31
CA LYS A 366 -2.81 -18.62 3.35
C LYS A 366 -1.46 -17.88 3.38
N ASN A 367 -1.35 -16.69 2.75
CA ASN A 367 -0.07 -16.06 2.46
C ASN A 367 0.12 -14.66 3.04
N PHE A 368 -0.96 -13.87 3.20
CA PHE A 368 -0.89 -12.42 3.41
C PHE A 368 -1.76 -11.90 4.58
N THR A 369 -2.05 -12.71 5.59
CA THR A 369 -2.67 -12.17 6.82
C THR A 369 -1.63 -11.49 7.69
N TRP A 370 -2.01 -10.42 8.40
CA TRP A 370 -1.11 -9.75 9.35
C TRP A 370 -0.54 -10.71 10.40
N LYS A 371 -1.30 -11.75 10.80
CA LYS A 371 -0.81 -12.79 11.70
C LYS A 371 0.41 -13.53 11.12
N LEU A 372 0.33 -13.97 9.86
CA LEU A 372 1.43 -14.68 9.19
C LEU A 372 2.63 -13.77 8.94
N ILE A 373 2.37 -12.54 8.50
CA ILE A 373 3.41 -11.56 8.21
C ILE A 373 4.16 -11.16 9.49
N SER A 374 3.44 -10.88 10.57
CA SER A 374 4.07 -10.51 11.84
C SER A 374 4.78 -11.68 12.52
N LYS A 375 4.35 -12.94 12.23
CA LYS A 375 5.11 -14.12 12.64
C LYS A 375 6.48 -14.15 11.96
N LYS A 376 6.56 -13.91 10.64
CA LYS A 376 7.85 -13.81 9.92
C LYS A 376 8.76 -12.73 10.52
N LEU A 377 8.18 -11.58 10.90
CA LEU A 377 8.91 -10.50 11.57
C LEU A 377 9.42 -10.92 12.95
N SER A 378 8.57 -11.56 13.74
CA SER A 378 8.94 -12.10 15.07
C SER A 378 10.05 -13.14 14.95
N ASP A 379 9.91 -14.10 14.04
CA ASP A 379 10.91 -15.14 13.81
C ASP A 379 12.27 -14.53 13.39
N LEU A 380 12.26 -13.47 12.56
CA LEU A 380 13.46 -12.71 12.20
C LEU A 380 14.10 -12.05 13.43
N PHE A 381 13.31 -11.40 14.28
CA PHE A 381 13.83 -10.72 15.48
C PHE A 381 14.48 -11.68 16.47
N ILE A 382 13.96 -12.90 16.58
CA ILE A 382 14.47 -13.92 17.51
C ILE A 382 15.74 -14.58 16.96
N ASN A 383 15.72 -15.00 15.69
CA ASN A 383 16.74 -15.90 15.13
C ASN A 383 17.94 -15.20 14.51
N ASP A 384 17.89 -13.92 14.33
CA ASP A 384 18.96 -13.10 13.77
C ASP A 384 19.85 -12.52 14.86
#